data_8456c18a3c2ff8b78ce6855f5fe51cea
#
_entry.id   8456c18a3c2ff8b78ce6855f5fe51cea
#
_cell.length_a   1.000
_cell.length_b   1.000
_cell.length_c   1.000
_cell.angle_alpha   90.00
_cell.angle_beta   90.00
_cell.angle_gamma   90.00
#
_symmetry.space_group_name_H-M   'P 1'
#
loop_
_entity.id
_entity.type
_entity.pdbx_description
1 polymer ?
#
loop_
_entity_poly.entity_id
_entity_poly.type
_entity_poly.pdbx_seq_one_letter_code
_entity_poly.pdbx_strand_id
1 'polypeptide(L)' 'MASYLASLDKQANEQLALIIRQMQDAEGVTEALKEDNQLEWVRRMNSIRSRAEEIIKTELIFV' A
#
# COMPACT_ATOMS: atom_id res chain seq x y z
N MET A 1 -16.10 -18.67 -15.02
CA MET A 1 -15.20 -18.99 -13.92
C MET A 1 -14.62 -17.73 -13.30
N ALA A 2 -14.85 -17.58 -12.03
CA ALA A 2 -14.39 -16.41 -11.30
C ALA A 2 -12.88 -16.43 -11.01
N SER A 3 -12.22 -17.53 -11.27
CA SER A 3 -10.82 -17.72 -10.91
C SER A 3 -9.87 -16.73 -11.58
N TYR A 4 -10.14 -16.33 -12.79
CA TYR A 4 -9.28 -15.38 -13.51
C TYR A 4 -9.33 -14.00 -12.87
N LEU A 5 -10.54 -13.49 -12.61
CA LEU A 5 -10.70 -12.17 -11.98
C LEU A 5 -10.17 -12.16 -10.55
N ALA A 6 -10.38 -13.25 -9.82
CA ALA A 6 -9.85 -13.38 -8.46
C ALA A 6 -8.32 -13.36 -8.46
N SER A 7 -7.70 -13.94 -9.47
CA SER A 7 -6.25 -13.95 -9.60
C SER A 7 -5.69 -12.55 -9.84
N LEU A 8 -6.34 -11.76 -10.69
CA LEU A 8 -5.94 -10.37 -10.94
C LEU A 8 -6.08 -9.51 -9.69
N ASP A 9 -7.20 -9.65 -8.98
CA ASP A 9 -7.42 -8.92 -7.73
C ASP A 9 -6.35 -9.27 -6.70
N LYS A 10 -6.02 -10.53 -6.60
CA LYS A 10 -5.00 -10.99 -5.66
C LYS A 10 -3.63 -10.40 -5.98
N GLN A 11 -3.25 -10.38 -7.26
CA GLN A 11 -1.98 -9.80 -7.69
C GLN A 11 -1.91 -8.30 -7.37
N ALA A 12 -2.99 -7.57 -7.66
CA ALA A 12 -3.05 -6.14 -7.38
C ALA A 12 -2.93 -5.87 -5.89
N ASN A 13 -3.62 -6.66 -5.06
CA ASN A 13 -3.56 -6.52 -3.61
C ASN A 13 -2.17 -6.85 -3.07
N GLU A 14 -1.54 -7.86 -3.60
CA GLU A 14 -0.18 -8.23 -3.20
C GLU A 14 0.83 -7.16 -3.55
N GLN A 15 0.72 -6.59 -4.75
CA GLN A 15 1.60 -5.49 -5.17
C GLN A 15 1.38 -4.26 -4.30
N LEU A 16 0.14 -3.92 -4.02
CA LEU A 16 -0.20 -2.79 -3.17
C LEU A 16 0.39 -2.97 -1.78
N ALA A 17 0.24 -4.15 -1.19
CA ALA A 17 0.77 -4.44 0.11
C ALA A 17 2.30 -4.33 0.13
N LEU A 18 2.95 -4.81 -0.92
CA LEU A 18 4.41 -4.75 -1.03
C LEU A 18 4.91 -3.31 -1.14
N ILE A 19 4.26 -2.50 -1.98
CA ILE A 19 4.62 -1.09 -2.14
C ILE A 19 4.44 -0.34 -0.83
N ILE A 20 3.32 -0.55 -0.15
CA ILE A 20 3.05 0.08 1.14
C ILE A 20 4.14 -0.29 2.14
N ARG A 21 4.51 -1.57 2.20
CA ARG A 21 5.54 -2.05 3.11
C ARG A 21 6.90 -1.42 2.83
N GLN A 22 7.26 -1.33 1.56
CA GLN A 22 8.51 -0.68 1.15
C GLN A 22 8.53 0.79 1.55
N MET A 23 7.43 1.48 1.36
CA MET A 23 7.31 2.88 1.75
C MET A 23 7.37 3.05 3.26
N GLN A 24 6.74 2.15 4.01
CA GLN A 24 6.81 2.16 5.47
C GLN A 24 8.25 2.05 5.95
N ASP A 25 9.01 1.13 5.37
CA ASP A 25 10.41 0.94 5.73
C ASP A 25 11.24 2.17 5.38
N ALA A 26 11.02 2.74 4.21
CA ALA A 26 11.77 3.90 3.73
C ALA A 26 11.49 5.15 4.57
N GLU A 27 10.24 5.33 5.02
CA GLU A 27 9.85 6.50 5.80
C GLU A 27 9.88 6.28 7.31
N GLY A 28 10.23 5.07 7.74
CA GLY A 28 10.31 4.76 9.17
C GLY A 28 8.97 4.65 9.87
N VAL A 29 7.92 4.32 9.12
CA VAL A 29 6.57 4.15 9.68
C VAL A 29 6.44 2.73 10.20
N THR A 30 6.79 2.52 11.46
CA THR A 30 6.88 1.21 12.09
C THR A 30 5.87 1.04 13.21
N GLU A 31 5.81 -0.18 13.75
CA GLU A 31 4.99 -0.47 14.94
C GLU A 31 5.39 0.39 16.13
N ALA A 32 6.68 0.70 16.25
CA ALA A 32 7.18 1.58 17.31
C ALA A 32 6.57 2.98 17.21
N LEU A 33 6.46 3.51 16.01
CA LEU A 33 5.81 4.80 15.78
C LEU A 33 4.32 4.74 16.14
N LYS A 34 3.66 3.64 15.80
CA LYS A 34 2.25 3.44 16.12
C LYS A 34 2.01 3.46 17.63
N GLU A 35 2.89 2.84 18.40
CA GLU A 35 2.80 2.82 19.85
C GLU A 35 3.12 4.17 20.47
N ASP A 36 4.11 4.86 19.90
CA ASP A 36 4.56 6.14 20.42
C ASP A 36 3.60 7.28 20.06
N ASN A 37 3.15 7.33 18.82
CA ASN A 37 2.25 8.37 18.34
C ASN A 37 1.30 7.82 17.29
N GLN A 38 0.18 7.30 17.74
CA GLN A 38 -0.80 6.66 16.89
C GLN A 38 -1.38 7.61 15.83
N LEU A 39 -1.62 8.85 16.17
CA LEU A 39 -2.18 9.83 15.25
C LEU A 39 -1.22 10.11 14.09
N GLU A 40 0.05 10.28 14.39
CA GLU A 40 1.07 10.49 13.38
C GLU A 40 1.23 9.25 12.49
N TRP A 41 1.17 8.06 13.09
CA TRP A 41 1.23 6.81 12.35
C TRP A 41 0.07 6.72 11.34
N VAL A 42 -1.15 7.05 11.78
CA VAL A 42 -2.33 7.02 10.90
C VAL A 42 -2.16 8.01 9.75
N ARG A 43 -1.70 9.21 10.03
CA ARG A 43 -1.47 10.23 9.00
C ARG A 43 -0.48 9.75 7.94
N ARG A 44 0.63 9.20 8.38
CA ARG A 44 1.67 8.71 7.48
C ARG A 44 1.19 7.51 6.67
N MET A 45 0.47 6.61 7.31
CA MET A 45 -0.11 5.45 6.62
C MET A 45 -1.11 5.86 5.55
N ASN A 46 -1.96 6.84 5.84
CA ASN A 46 -2.92 7.35 4.85
C ASN A 46 -2.21 7.95 3.64
N SER A 47 -1.16 8.71 3.87
CA SER A 47 -0.35 9.29 2.80
C SER A 47 0.33 8.22 1.96
N ILE A 48 0.94 7.24 2.60
CA ILE A 48 1.59 6.12 1.93
C ILE A 48 0.60 5.34 1.08
N ARG A 49 -0.54 5.02 1.66
CA ARG A 49 -1.58 4.27 0.98
C ARG A 49 -2.09 4.99 -0.26
N SER A 50 -2.31 6.28 -0.14
CA SER A 50 -2.77 7.11 -1.26
C SER A 50 -1.74 7.10 -2.39
N ARG A 51 -0.46 7.28 -2.08
CA ARG A 51 0.61 7.24 -3.07
C ARG A 51 0.74 5.87 -3.73
N ALA A 52 0.64 4.81 -2.94
CA ALA A 52 0.73 3.45 -3.46
C ALA A 52 -0.41 3.13 -4.41
N GLU A 53 -1.63 3.53 -4.06
CA GLU A 53 -2.79 3.36 -4.93
C GLU A 53 -2.64 4.12 -6.23
N GLU A 54 -2.07 5.32 -6.18
CA GLU A 54 -1.82 6.13 -7.37
C GLU A 54 -0.82 5.46 -8.30
N ILE A 55 0.24 4.88 -7.75
CA ILE A 55 1.24 4.15 -8.52
C ILE A 55 0.61 2.97 -9.24
N ILE A 56 -0.21 2.20 -8.56
CA ILE A 56 -0.87 1.03 -9.14
C ILE A 56 -1.87 1.45 -10.22
N LYS A 57 -2.64 2.50 -9.97
CA LYS A 57 -3.58 3.02 -10.96
C LYS A 57 -2.86 3.45 -12.23
N THR A 58 -1.75 4.14 -12.09
CA THR A 58 -0.97 4.62 -13.22
C THR A 58 -0.45 3.45 -14.04
N GLU A 59 0.07 2.42 -13.40
CA GLU A 59 0.57 1.24 -14.09
C GLU A 59 -0.53 0.48 -14.82
N LEU A 60 -1.69 0.35 -14.19
CA LEU A 60 -2.82 -0.36 -14.79
C LEU A 60 -3.42 0.38 -15.97
N ILE A 61 -3.42 1.71 -15.93
CA ILE A 61 -3.97 2.53 -17.00
C ILE A 61 -3.06 2.52 -18.23
N PHE A 62 -1.76 2.48 -18.03
CA PHE A 62 -0.80 2.50 -19.14
C PHE A 62 -0.55 1.13 -19.76
N VAL A 63 -1.07 0.09 -19.19
CA VAL A 63 -1.01 -1.24 -19.76
C VAL A 63 -2.28 -1.54 -20.55
#